data_2cc0463ae398f7eaeae62b6350c5834b
#
_entry.id   2cc0463ae398f7eaeae62b6350c5834b
#
_cell.length_a   1.000
_cell.length_b   1.000
_cell.length_c   1.000
_cell.angle_alpha   90.00
_cell.angle_beta   90.00
_cell.angle_gamma   90.00
#
_symmetry.space_group_name_H-M   'P 1'
#
loop_
_entity.id
_entity.type
_entity.pdbx_description
1 polymer ?
#
loop_
_entity_poly.entity_id
_entity_poly.type
_entity_poly.pdbx_seq_one_letter_code
_entity_poly.pdbx_strand_id
1 'polypeptide(L)'
;AALFVGSGKIIYTTGPAVVLAYLAGGIVVMLIMRMLGEMATSSPDTGSFSTYADKAIGRWAGFTIGWLYWWFWALLMAWEAYVAGMILNTWFPDISVNVFTLVATLLLISINFMNVRNYGEFEFWFALIKVTAIVCFIIICLLAVLNIWQGGTVHGIANLTAHGGFMPNGWSSVIVAMLGVMFAFLGAEIVTIAASESANPADQIVKATNSVVWRICLFYIGSIFLIVCLVPWNDPHLGESGYGSYRRTLELLGVPGAQYLMNFVVLTSVSSCLISAHYTASRMLFSLAKRGDAHPIFKQTSTRGIPVYSVIASCSIAVFIAVLNFFDSLRPKDILDVLMNTTGMIAMLVYLVIAFSQLKMRRKLEAEGREIRLKMWLFPWLTYGVIAFIIGSLIVMMFIDEYRHMVLATAVAAILVMLGGFVVHVRENAKARVEQKA
;
A
#
# COMPACT_ATOMS: atom_id res chain seq x y z
N ALA A 1 -7.49 2.15 -4.00
CA ALA A 1 -7.66 3.53 -4.52
C ALA A 1 -6.48 3.99 -5.38
N ALA A 2 -5.24 3.78 -4.94
CA ALA A 2 -4.03 4.24 -5.64
C ALA A 2 -3.98 3.84 -7.13
N LEU A 3 -4.42 2.63 -7.48
CA LEU A 3 -4.48 2.18 -8.88
C LEU A 3 -5.41 3.05 -9.73
N PHE A 4 -6.58 3.39 -9.23
CA PHE A 4 -7.56 4.18 -9.98
C PHE A 4 -7.17 5.65 -10.13
N VAL A 5 -6.58 6.24 -9.08
CA VAL A 5 -6.28 7.69 -9.00
C VAL A 5 -4.85 8.00 -9.43
N GLY A 6 -3.87 7.21 -8.94
CA GLY A 6 -2.45 7.50 -9.12
C GLY A 6 -1.87 7.02 -10.45
N SER A 7 -2.49 6.03 -11.11
CA SER A 7 -1.92 5.42 -12.33
C SER A 7 -1.83 6.39 -13.52
N GLY A 8 -2.72 7.37 -13.60
CA GLY A 8 -2.71 8.36 -14.69
C GLY A 8 -1.37 9.12 -14.75
N LYS A 9 -0.96 9.72 -13.64
CA LYS A 9 0.29 10.48 -13.56
C LYS A 9 1.51 9.59 -13.84
N ILE A 10 1.50 8.34 -13.35
CA ILE A 10 2.59 7.39 -13.60
C ILE A 10 2.69 7.06 -15.10
N ILE A 11 1.56 6.84 -15.78
CA ILE A 11 1.52 6.62 -17.25
C ILE A 11 2.02 7.87 -17.98
N TYR A 12 1.56 9.07 -17.61
CA TYR A 12 1.94 10.32 -18.23
C TYR A 12 3.44 10.60 -18.17
N THR A 13 4.07 10.29 -17.04
CA THR A 13 5.52 10.52 -16.84
C THR A 13 6.39 9.42 -17.43
N THR A 14 5.88 8.20 -17.57
CA THR A 14 6.69 7.03 -17.99
C THR A 14 6.45 6.64 -19.44
N GLY A 15 5.26 6.87 -19.96
CA GLY A 15 4.83 6.35 -21.25
C GLY A 15 4.36 4.88 -21.18
N PRO A 16 4.18 4.22 -22.34
CA PRO A 16 3.70 2.83 -22.40
C PRO A 16 4.59 1.84 -21.66
N ALA A 17 5.88 2.14 -21.49
CA ALA A 17 6.84 1.33 -20.74
C ALA A 17 6.51 1.20 -19.24
N VAL A 18 5.54 1.95 -18.73
CA VAL A 18 4.98 1.79 -17.37
C VAL A 18 4.54 0.34 -17.09
N VAL A 19 4.14 -0.40 -18.12
CA VAL A 19 3.81 -1.84 -18.02
C VAL A 19 4.99 -2.64 -17.48
N LEU A 20 6.23 -2.28 -17.85
CA LEU A 20 7.44 -2.93 -17.30
C LEU A 20 7.61 -2.65 -15.82
N ALA A 21 7.29 -1.43 -15.36
CA ALA A 21 7.31 -1.11 -13.94
C ALA A 21 6.25 -1.90 -13.15
N TYR A 22 5.03 -2.00 -13.67
CA TYR A 22 3.99 -2.83 -13.04
C TYR A 22 4.32 -4.33 -13.07
N LEU A 23 4.94 -4.83 -14.14
CA LEU A 23 5.40 -6.21 -14.24
C LEU A 23 6.52 -6.49 -13.23
N ALA A 24 7.57 -5.68 -13.22
CA ALA A 24 8.70 -5.84 -12.30
C ALA A 24 8.25 -5.69 -10.83
N GLY A 25 7.48 -4.64 -10.53
CA GLY A 25 6.91 -4.40 -9.20
C GLY A 25 5.97 -5.53 -8.76
N GLY A 26 5.12 -5.99 -9.68
CA GLY A 26 4.21 -7.12 -9.42
C GLY A 26 4.97 -8.41 -9.10
N ILE A 27 6.03 -8.73 -9.84
CA ILE A 27 6.90 -9.89 -9.53
C ILE A 27 7.53 -9.74 -8.14
N VAL A 28 8.10 -8.56 -7.84
CA VAL A 28 8.70 -8.31 -6.52
C VAL A 28 7.68 -8.49 -5.41
N VAL A 29 6.48 -7.90 -5.55
CA VAL A 29 5.43 -8.03 -4.52
C VAL A 29 4.93 -9.46 -4.38
N MET A 30 4.76 -10.21 -5.48
CA MET A 30 4.41 -11.63 -5.41
C MET A 30 5.46 -12.45 -4.63
N LEU A 31 6.75 -12.18 -4.87
CA LEU A 31 7.84 -12.83 -4.15
C LEU A 31 7.86 -12.43 -2.67
N ILE A 32 7.66 -11.14 -2.35
CA ILE A 32 7.56 -10.64 -0.97
C ILE A 32 6.38 -11.28 -0.25
N MET A 33 5.21 -11.36 -0.89
CA MET A 33 4.04 -12.02 -0.29
C MET A 33 4.28 -13.50 -0.02
N ARG A 34 5.04 -14.17 -0.89
CA ARG A 34 5.41 -15.57 -0.66
C ARG A 34 6.42 -15.72 0.46
N MET A 35 7.41 -14.81 0.59
CA MET A 35 8.33 -14.75 1.73
C MET A 35 7.59 -14.53 3.04
N LEU A 36 6.66 -13.58 3.05
CA LEU A 36 5.83 -13.28 4.21
C LEU A 36 4.93 -14.46 4.58
N GLY A 37 4.30 -15.09 3.58
CA GLY A 37 3.48 -16.29 3.77
C GLY A 37 4.27 -17.48 4.33
N GLU A 38 5.54 -17.66 3.92
CA GLU A 38 6.43 -18.68 4.48
C GLU A 38 6.67 -18.46 5.97
N MET A 39 6.98 -17.24 6.38
CA MET A 39 7.19 -16.89 7.79
C MET A 39 5.88 -17.00 8.58
N ALA A 40 4.78 -16.50 8.03
CA ALA A 40 3.49 -16.47 8.69
C ALA A 40 2.86 -17.86 8.88
N THR A 41 3.06 -18.79 7.95
CA THR A 41 2.61 -20.18 8.11
C THR A 41 3.41 -20.94 9.16
N SER A 42 4.67 -20.57 9.38
CA SER A 42 5.54 -21.18 10.39
C SER A 42 5.34 -20.61 11.80
N SER A 43 4.90 -19.35 11.91
CA SER A 43 4.67 -18.64 13.18
C SER A 43 3.63 -17.54 12.98
N PRO A 44 2.32 -17.89 12.93
CA PRO A 44 1.25 -16.90 12.76
C PRO A 44 1.29 -15.85 13.89
N ASP A 45 1.28 -14.56 13.52
CA ASP A 45 1.36 -13.44 14.47
C ASP A 45 0.69 -12.19 13.88
N THR A 46 -0.07 -11.47 14.69
CA THR A 46 -0.77 -10.24 14.29
C THR A 46 0.18 -9.05 14.07
N GLY A 47 1.35 -9.07 14.70
CA GLY A 47 2.45 -8.14 14.43
C GLY A 47 3.18 -8.42 13.12
N SER A 48 2.87 -9.57 12.48
CA SER A 48 3.34 -9.94 11.15
C SER A 48 4.85 -9.73 10.97
N PHE A 49 5.26 -9.09 9.87
CA PHE A 49 6.68 -8.87 9.54
C PHE A 49 7.46 -8.08 10.59
N SER A 50 6.83 -7.23 11.40
CA SER A 50 7.50 -6.55 12.53
C SER A 50 7.93 -7.57 13.60
N THR A 51 7.08 -8.55 13.93
CA THR A 51 7.44 -9.65 14.84
C THR A 51 8.48 -10.58 14.21
N TYR A 52 8.39 -10.84 12.90
CA TYR A 52 9.39 -11.67 12.21
C TYR A 52 10.74 -10.97 12.12
N ALA A 53 10.79 -9.66 11.92
CA ALA A 53 12.02 -8.87 11.95
C ALA A 53 12.68 -8.91 13.35
N ASP A 54 11.86 -8.81 14.39
CA ASP A 54 12.34 -8.95 15.78
C ASP A 54 13.00 -10.31 16.01
N LYS A 55 12.31 -11.40 15.62
CA LYS A 55 12.82 -12.79 15.80
C LYS A 55 14.02 -13.12 14.91
N ALA A 56 14.11 -12.56 13.71
CA ALA A 56 15.11 -12.90 12.70
C ALA A 56 16.34 -11.99 12.72
N ILE A 57 16.15 -10.69 12.87
CA ILE A 57 17.20 -9.67 12.77
C ILE A 57 17.58 -9.16 14.15
N GLY A 58 16.57 -8.86 14.96
CA GLY A 58 16.70 -8.37 16.32
C GLY A 58 15.66 -7.30 16.65
N ARG A 59 15.50 -7.02 17.93
CA ARG A 59 14.46 -6.13 18.45
C ARG A 59 14.44 -4.74 17.81
N TRP A 60 15.63 -4.17 17.56
CA TRP A 60 15.76 -2.88 16.90
C TRP A 60 15.09 -2.85 15.52
N ALA A 61 15.20 -3.96 14.75
CA ALA A 61 14.58 -4.05 13.42
C ALA A 61 13.06 -4.18 13.53
N GLY A 62 12.57 -5.01 14.43
CA GLY A 62 11.14 -5.15 14.72
C GLY A 62 10.50 -3.84 15.18
N PHE A 63 11.17 -3.13 16.07
CA PHE A 63 10.78 -1.80 16.53
C PHE A 63 10.70 -0.82 15.36
N THR A 64 11.80 -0.68 14.62
CA THR A 64 11.91 0.30 13.52
C THR A 64 10.81 0.09 12.48
N ILE A 65 10.69 -1.15 11.99
CA ILE A 65 9.74 -1.41 10.92
C ILE A 65 8.28 -1.34 11.38
N GLY A 66 8.02 -1.71 12.64
CA GLY A 66 6.69 -1.60 13.24
C GLY A 66 6.22 -0.14 13.34
N TRP A 67 7.08 0.77 13.80
CA TRP A 67 6.78 2.20 13.88
C TRP A 67 6.68 2.85 12.51
N LEU A 68 7.56 2.54 11.55
CA LEU A 68 7.49 3.05 10.17
C LEU A 68 6.20 2.59 9.48
N TYR A 69 5.81 1.34 9.66
CA TYR A 69 4.57 0.82 9.09
C TYR A 69 3.32 1.40 9.74
N TRP A 70 3.32 1.63 11.05
CA TRP A 70 2.25 2.36 11.72
C TRP A 70 2.11 3.78 11.16
N TRP A 71 3.23 4.49 11.02
CA TRP A 71 3.29 5.83 10.45
C TRP A 71 2.79 5.85 9.00
N PHE A 72 3.21 4.88 8.20
CA PHE A 72 2.74 4.69 6.83
C PHE A 72 1.20 4.63 6.76
N TRP A 73 0.56 3.77 7.57
CA TRP A 73 -0.88 3.64 7.57
C TRP A 73 -1.59 4.90 8.09
N ALA A 74 -1.01 5.60 9.05
CA ALA A 74 -1.54 6.86 9.54
C ALA A 74 -1.52 7.95 8.45
N LEU A 75 -0.46 8.04 7.64
CA LEU A 75 -0.39 8.95 6.49
C LEU A 75 -1.35 8.53 5.37
N LEU A 76 -1.45 7.24 5.10
CA LEU A 76 -2.36 6.72 4.08
C LEU A 76 -3.82 7.05 4.40
N MET A 77 -4.23 6.98 5.67
CA MET A 77 -5.58 7.42 6.07
C MET A 77 -5.85 8.86 5.66
N ALA A 78 -4.89 9.76 5.85
CA ALA A 78 -5.04 11.17 5.45
C ALA A 78 -5.15 11.32 3.92
N TRP A 79 -4.37 10.56 3.15
CA TRP A 79 -4.41 10.54 1.70
C TRP A 79 -5.78 10.05 1.19
N GLU A 80 -6.26 8.91 1.68
CA GLU A 80 -7.55 8.34 1.29
C GLU A 80 -8.72 9.28 1.64
N ALA A 81 -8.70 9.88 2.82
CA ALA A 81 -9.71 10.85 3.24
C ALA A 81 -9.73 12.11 2.35
N TYR A 82 -8.56 12.60 1.95
CA TYR A 82 -8.45 13.75 1.06
C TYR A 82 -8.99 13.44 -0.33
N VAL A 83 -8.68 12.26 -0.89
CA VAL A 83 -9.24 11.79 -2.16
C VAL A 83 -10.76 11.66 -2.07
N ALA A 84 -11.30 11.13 -0.99
CA ALA A 84 -12.74 11.09 -0.76
C ALA A 84 -13.36 12.50 -0.77
N GLY A 85 -12.70 13.45 -0.10
CA GLY A 85 -13.10 14.86 -0.07
C GLY A 85 -13.13 15.50 -1.47
N MET A 86 -12.11 15.25 -2.28
CA MET A 86 -12.05 15.72 -3.67
C MET A 86 -13.23 15.20 -4.50
N ILE A 87 -13.55 13.91 -4.39
CA ILE A 87 -14.67 13.31 -5.13
C ILE A 87 -16.01 13.89 -4.69
N LEU A 88 -16.24 13.99 -3.38
CA LEU A 88 -17.47 14.58 -2.84
C LEU A 88 -17.66 16.04 -3.27
N ASN A 89 -16.57 16.81 -3.35
CA ASN A 89 -16.61 18.19 -3.84
C ASN A 89 -17.02 18.26 -5.33
N THR A 90 -16.71 17.25 -6.15
CA THR A 90 -17.22 17.23 -7.56
C THR A 90 -18.73 17.08 -7.65
N TRP A 91 -19.38 16.50 -6.64
CA TRP A 91 -20.85 16.34 -6.58
C TRP A 91 -21.53 17.52 -5.87
N PHE A 92 -20.83 18.14 -4.91
CA PHE A 92 -21.32 19.25 -4.11
C PHE A 92 -20.29 20.39 -4.09
N PRO A 93 -20.17 21.17 -5.17
CA PRO A 93 -19.11 22.19 -5.32
C PRO A 93 -19.14 23.31 -4.27
N ASP A 94 -20.29 23.58 -3.68
CA ASP A 94 -20.49 24.63 -2.67
C ASP A 94 -19.82 24.29 -1.34
N ILE A 95 -19.45 23.02 -1.11
CA ILE A 95 -18.80 22.57 0.13
C ILE A 95 -17.32 22.30 -0.15
N SER A 96 -16.42 22.91 0.61
CA SER A 96 -14.98 22.77 0.38
C SER A 96 -14.48 21.33 0.56
N VAL A 97 -13.43 20.96 -0.17
CA VAL A 97 -12.73 19.67 -0.06
C VAL A 97 -12.33 19.38 1.38
N ASN A 98 -11.86 20.42 2.11
CA ASN A 98 -11.39 20.28 3.49
C ASN A 98 -12.50 19.82 4.45
N VAL A 99 -13.72 20.36 4.28
CA VAL A 99 -14.89 19.97 5.08
C VAL A 99 -15.24 18.51 4.80
N PHE A 100 -15.31 18.13 3.52
CA PHE A 100 -15.58 16.73 3.16
C PHE A 100 -14.47 15.78 3.66
N THR A 101 -13.20 16.16 3.57
CA THR A 101 -12.08 15.39 4.10
C THR A 101 -12.25 15.15 5.60
N LEU A 102 -12.55 16.18 6.37
CA LEU A 102 -12.74 16.06 7.82
C LEU A 102 -13.97 15.18 8.15
N VAL A 103 -15.11 15.42 7.48
CA VAL A 103 -16.33 14.63 7.68
C VAL A 103 -16.10 13.15 7.31
N ALA A 104 -15.49 12.88 6.16
CA ALA A 104 -15.17 11.52 5.73
C ALA A 104 -14.24 10.83 6.74
N THR A 105 -13.19 11.53 7.22
CA THR A 105 -12.28 11.02 8.24
C THR A 105 -13.05 10.61 9.50
N LEU A 106 -13.87 11.51 10.07
CA LEU A 106 -14.60 11.24 11.30
C LEU A 106 -15.64 10.13 11.14
N LEU A 107 -16.37 10.12 10.01
CA LEU A 107 -17.39 9.12 9.73
C LEU A 107 -16.79 7.73 9.58
N LEU A 108 -15.75 7.59 8.77
CA LEU A 108 -15.13 6.29 8.50
C LEU A 108 -14.34 5.76 9.71
N ILE A 109 -13.77 6.66 10.54
CA ILE A 109 -13.20 6.29 11.83
C ILE A 109 -14.27 5.72 12.78
N SER A 110 -15.44 6.32 12.79
CA SER A 110 -16.53 5.85 13.68
C SER A 110 -16.94 4.41 13.41
N ILE A 111 -16.83 3.94 12.16
CA ILE A 111 -17.10 2.56 11.77
C ILE A 111 -16.18 1.56 12.50
N ASN A 112 -14.93 1.94 12.77
CA ASN A 112 -13.97 1.07 13.46
C ASN A 112 -14.26 0.87 14.96
N PHE A 113 -15.12 1.68 15.55
CA PHE A 113 -15.65 1.45 16.92
C PHE A 113 -16.89 0.54 16.93
N MET A 114 -17.41 0.16 15.75
CA MET A 114 -18.51 -0.79 15.62
C MET A 114 -18.00 -2.24 15.77
N ASN A 115 -18.93 -3.20 15.85
CA ASN A 115 -18.58 -4.60 15.95
C ASN A 115 -17.79 -5.11 14.74
N VAL A 116 -16.83 -6.02 14.98
CA VAL A 116 -16.02 -6.69 13.96
C VAL A 116 -16.87 -7.33 12.85
N ARG A 117 -18.06 -7.83 13.17
CA ARG A 117 -19.00 -8.39 12.18
C ARG A 117 -19.47 -7.35 11.16
N ASN A 118 -19.86 -6.17 11.63
CA ASN A 118 -20.30 -5.08 10.74
C ASN A 118 -19.16 -4.58 9.85
N TYR A 119 -17.94 -4.51 10.41
CA TYR A 119 -16.73 -4.21 9.63
C TYR A 119 -16.56 -5.18 8.45
N GLY A 120 -16.67 -6.49 8.70
CA GLY A 120 -16.53 -7.51 7.66
C GLY A 120 -17.60 -7.39 6.56
N GLU A 121 -18.84 -7.02 6.90
CA GLU A 121 -19.91 -6.81 5.92
C GLU A 121 -19.65 -5.58 5.04
N PHE A 122 -19.23 -4.45 5.60
CA PHE A 122 -18.86 -3.26 4.81
C PHE A 122 -17.71 -3.55 3.87
N GLU A 123 -16.65 -4.20 4.36
CA GLU A 123 -15.47 -4.53 3.55
C GLU A 123 -15.83 -5.50 2.41
N PHE A 124 -16.72 -6.47 2.65
CA PHE A 124 -17.21 -7.38 1.62
C PHE A 124 -17.93 -6.64 0.48
N TRP A 125 -18.86 -5.75 0.80
CA TRP A 125 -19.60 -5.00 -0.22
C TRP A 125 -18.70 -4.04 -1.00
N PHE A 126 -17.83 -3.32 -0.31
CA PHE A 126 -16.86 -2.44 -0.97
C PHE A 126 -15.87 -3.21 -1.84
N ALA A 127 -15.42 -4.38 -1.41
CA ALA A 127 -14.56 -5.25 -2.20
C ALA A 127 -15.29 -5.76 -3.46
N LEU A 128 -16.56 -6.17 -3.32
CA LEU A 128 -17.38 -6.64 -4.43
C LEU A 128 -17.56 -5.55 -5.49
N ILE A 129 -17.86 -4.32 -5.10
CA ILE A 129 -17.99 -3.18 -6.03
C ILE A 129 -16.67 -2.96 -6.78
N LYS A 130 -15.53 -2.94 -6.09
CA LYS A 130 -14.20 -2.75 -6.71
C LYS A 130 -13.87 -3.86 -7.71
N VAL A 131 -14.09 -5.11 -7.33
CA VAL A 131 -13.78 -6.26 -8.19
C VAL A 131 -14.70 -6.27 -9.41
N THR A 132 -16.00 -6.04 -9.24
CA THR A 132 -16.94 -5.96 -10.34
C THR A 132 -16.56 -4.84 -11.31
N ALA A 133 -16.27 -3.64 -10.79
CA ALA A 133 -15.89 -2.50 -11.60
C ALA A 133 -14.64 -2.77 -12.45
N ILE A 134 -13.59 -3.35 -11.85
CA ILE A 134 -12.34 -3.62 -12.58
C ILE A 134 -12.49 -4.75 -13.59
N VAL A 135 -13.31 -5.77 -13.30
CA VAL A 135 -13.62 -6.85 -14.25
C VAL A 135 -14.40 -6.31 -15.44
N CYS A 136 -15.44 -5.53 -15.21
CA CYS A 136 -16.22 -4.88 -16.28
C CYS A 136 -15.32 -3.96 -17.12
N PHE A 137 -14.46 -3.16 -16.48
CA PHE A 137 -13.47 -2.31 -17.14
C PHE A 137 -12.55 -3.11 -18.06
N ILE A 138 -11.95 -4.20 -17.56
CA ILE A 138 -11.06 -5.07 -18.34
C ILE A 138 -11.80 -5.66 -19.54
N ILE A 139 -13.04 -6.12 -19.37
CA ILE A 139 -13.84 -6.69 -20.47
C ILE A 139 -14.09 -5.63 -21.55
N ILE A 140 -14.54 -4.43 -21.17
CA ILE A 140 -14.82 -3.34 -22.13
C ILE A 140 -13.54 -2.95 -22.87
N CYS A 141 -12.42 -2.76 -22.15
CA CYS A 141 -11.13 -2.43 -22.76
C CYS A 141 -10.63 -3.54 -23.70
N LEU A 142 -10.79 -4.81 -23.32
CA LEU A 142 -10.42 -5.94 -24.17
C LEU A 142 -11.23 -5.97 -25.46
N LEU A 143 -12.55 -5.74 -25.39
CA LEU A 143 -13.41 -5.64 -26.57
C LEU A 143 -12.99 -4.47 -27.47
N ALA A 144 -12.57 -3.34 -26.91
CA ALA A 144 -12.04 -2.21 -27.67
C ALA A 144 -10.69 -2.51 -28.33
N VAL A 145 -9.77 -3.16 -27.64
CA VAL A 145 -8.48 -3.60 -28.20
C VAL A 145 -8.68 -4.59 -29.34
N LEU A 146 -9.68 -5.48 -29.24
CA LEU A 146 -10.04 -6.44 -30.29
C LEU A 146 -10.88 -5.83 -31.43
N ASN A 147 -11.15 -4.51 -31.41
CA ASN A 147 -12.00 -3.79 -32.39
C ASN A 147 -13.46 -4.27 -32.42
N ILE A 148 -13.96 -4.85 -31.35
CA ILE A 148 -15.36 -5.28 -31.22
C ILE A 148 -16.22 -4.16 -30.65
N TRP A 149 -15.69 -3.37 -29.69
CA TRP A 149 -16.35 -2.22 -29.10
C TRP A 149 -16.24 -1.00 -30.04
N GLN A 150 -17.36 -0.49 -30.52
CA GLN A 150 -17.40 0.62 -31.48
C GLN A 150 -17.95 1.94 -30.89
N GLY A 151 -18.19 1.98 -29.59
CA GLY A 151 -18.76 3.14 -28.91
C GLY A 151 -17.83 4.33 -28.71
N GLY A 152 -16.53 4.19 -28.97
CA GLY A 152 -15.50 5.17 -28.64
C GLY A 152 -14.64 5.62 -29.83
N THR A 153 -13.66 6.49 -29.52
CA THR A 153 -12.69 7.04 -30.48
C THR A 153 -11.39 6.27 -30.54
N VAL A 154 -11.16 5.31 -29.63
CA VAL A 154 -9.89 4.59 -29.46
C VAL A 154 -10.09 3.08 -29.58
N HIS A 155 -9.21 2.44 -30.34
CA HIS A 155 -9.26 1.01 -30.61
C HIS A 155 -7.86 0.43 -30.83
N GLY A 156 -7.72 -0.90 -30.68
CA GLY A 156 -6.49 -1.63 -30.99
C GLY A 156 -5.34 -1.33 -30.04
N ILE A 157 -4.12 -1.48 -30.52
CA ILE A 157 -2.88 -1.38 -29.73
C ILE A 157 -1.94 -0.29 -30.24
N ALA A 158 -2.39 0.56 -31.16
CA ALA A 158 -1.53 1.53 -31.85
C ALA A 158 -0.83 2.52 -30.88
N ASN A 159 -1.48 2.91 -29.78
CA ASN A 159 -0.94 3.83 -28.79
C ASN A 159 0.28 3.30 -28.04
N LEU A 160 0.55 1.99 -28.09
CA LEU A 160 1.79 1.43 -27.48
C LEU A 160 3.07 1.96 -28.15
N THR A 161 3.01 2.30 -29.43
CA THR A 161 4.17 2.73 -30.22
C THR A 161 4.00 4.06 -30.93
N ALA A 162 2.79 4.61 -30.93
CA ALA A 162 2.51 5.97 -31.35
C ALA A 162 3.29 6.99 -30.51
N HIS A 163 3.29 8.20 -30.66
CA HIS A 163 3.78 9.25 -29.76
C HIS A 163 5.20 9.02 -29.19
N GLY A 164 6.17 8.61 -29.99
CA GLY A 164 7.58 8.45 -29.58
C GLY A 164 8.00 7.03 -29.20
N GLY A 165 7.18 6.02 -29.52
CA GLY A 165 7.51 4.61 -29.30
C GLY A 165 7.11 4.08 -27.93
N PHE A 166 7.50 2.83 -27.64
CA PHE A 166 7.14 2.15 -26.39
C PHE A 166 7.79 2.77 -25.14
N MET A 167 8.98 3.35 -25.29
CA MET A 167 9.78 3.88 -24.17
C MET A 167 10.23 5.34 -24.43
N PRO A 168 9.28 6.29 -24.54
CA PRO A 168 9.59 7.66 -24.94
C PRO A 168 10.47 8.40 -23.94
N ASN A 169 10.36 8.09 -22.65
CA ASN A 169 11.05 8.76 -21.55
C ASN A 169 12.22 7.94 -20.97
N GLY A 170 12.64 6.85 -21.64
CA GLY A 170 13.80 6.04 -21.29
C GLY A 170 13.64 5.20 -20.01
N TRP A 171 14.71 4.47 -19.65
CA TRP A 171 14.71 3.56 -18.50
C TRP A 171 14.59 4.25 -17.13
N SER A 172 15.10 5.48 -17.01
CA SER A 172 15.01 6.24 -15.76
C SER A 172 13.56 6.45 -15.31
N SER A 173 12.67 6.75 -16.27
CA SER A 173 11.25 6.93 -15.99
C SER A 173 10.56 5.65 -15.49
N VAL A 174 10.96 4.48 -16.01
CA VAL A 174 10.46 3.18 -15.57
C VAL A 174 10.88 2.90 -14.13
N ILE A 175 12.13 3.21 -13.76
CA ILE A 175 12.64 3.03 -12.39
C ILE A 175 11.92 3.97 -11.41
N VAL A 176 11.72 5.22 -11.81
CA VAL A 176 10.96 6.20 -11.01
C VAL A 176 9.50 5.77 -10.82
N ALA A 177 8.88 5.23 -11.87
CA ALA A 177 7.52 4.71 -11.78
C ALA A 177 7.35 3.62 -10.71
N MET A 178 8.44 2.92 -10.33
CA MET A 178 8.41 1.90 -9.28
C MET A 178 7.90 2.43 -7.93
N LEU A 179 8.14 3.70 -7.59
CA LEU A 179 7.60 4.29 -6.35
C LEU A 179 6.07 4.26 -6.31
N GLY A 180 5.45 4.82 -7.35
CA GLY A 180 3.99 4.83 -7.46
C GLY A 180 3.41 3.41 -7.59
N VAL A 181 4.13 2.52 -8.28
CA VAL A 181 3.75 1.11 -8.43
C VAL A 181 3.84 0.37 -7.10
N MET A 182 4.92 0.55 -6.31
CA MET A 182 5.04 -0.04 -4.97
C MET A 182 3.95 0.47 -4.03
N PHE A 183 3.65 1.78 -4.08
CA PHE A 183 2.52 2.35 -3.34
C PHE A 183 1.18 1.70 -3.74
N ALA A 184 0.94 1.48 -5.04
CA ALA A 184 -0.30 0.87 -5.51
C ALA A 184 -0.48 -0.59 -5.07
N PHE A 185 0.61 -1.33 -4.85
CA PHE A 185 0.58 -2.73 -4.39
C PHE A 185 0.54 -2.87 -2.87
N LEU A 186 0.85 -1.83 -2.12
CA LEU A 186 0.83 -1.89 -0.67
C LEU A 186 -0.58 -2.16 -0.16
N GLY A 187 -0.66 -2.92 0.93
CA GLY A 187 -1.92 -3.47 1.43
C GLY A 187 -2.12 -4.94 1.09
N ALA A 188 -1.33 -5.50 0.15
CA ALA A 188 -1.38 -6.94 -0.13
C ALA A 188 -1.01 -7.77 1.13
N GLU A 189 -0.09 -7.26 1.96
CA GLU A 189 0.38 -7.90 3.20
C GLU A 189 -0.68 -7.95 4.31
N ILE A 190 -1.70 -7.09 4.29
CA ILE A 190 -2.81 -7.10 5.29
C ILE A 190 -3.47 -8.47 5.33
N VAL A 191 -3.55 -9.14 4.19
CA VAL A 191 -4.18 -10.46 4.07
C VAL A 191 -3.51 -11.47 4.99
N THR A 192 -2.19 -11.39 5.21
CA THR A 192 -1.48 -12.29 6.13
C THR A 192 -1.77 -11.96 7.59
N ILE A 193 -1.96 -10.68 7.90
CA ILE A 193 -2.35 -10.21 9.25
C ILE A 193 -3.75 -10.71 9.58
N ALA A 194 -4.71 -10.46 8.69
CA ALA A 194 -6.10 -10.90 8.86
C ALA A 194 -6.22 -12.43 8.91
N ALA A 195 -5.47 -13.15 8.07
CA ALA A 195 -5.46 -14.61 8.07
C ALA A 195 -4.87 -15.19 9.36
N SER A 196 -3.94 -14.50 10.03
CA SER A 196 -3.36 -14.95 11.30
C SER A 196 -4.35 -14.94 12.47
N GLU A 197 -5.43 -14.16 12.36
CA GLU A 197 -6.52 -14.09 13.36
C GLU A 197 -7.63 -15.15 13.09
N SER A 198 -7.54 -15.92 12.02
CA SER A 198 -8.54 -16.93 11.65
C SER A 198 -8.42 -18.23 12.46
N ALA A 199 -9.46 -19.08 12.44
CA ALA A 199 -9.46 -20.37 13.12
C ALA A 199 -8.40 -21.35 12.60
N ASN A 200 -8.05 -21.28 11.29
CA ASN A 200 -7.03 -22.10 10.65
C ASN A 200 -6.00 -21.20 9.95
N PRO A 201 -5.10 -20.53 10.69
CA PRO A 201 -4.25 -19.48 10.14
C PRO A 201 -3.37 -19.95 8.97
N ALA A 202 -2.71 -21.10 9.11
CA ALA A 202 -1.77 -21.59 8.11
C ALA A 202 -2.43 -21.84 6.74
N ASP A 203 -3.61 -22.47 6.70
CA ASP A 203 -4.33 -22.74 5.45
C ASP A 203 -4.88 -21.47 4.82
N GLN A 204 -5.37 -20.54 5.64
CA GLN A 204 -5.87 -19.24 5.16
C GLN A 204 -4.74 -18.37 4.61
N ILE A 205 -3.56 -18.36 5.23
CA ILE A 205 -2.38 -17.65 4.75
C ILE A 205 -1.94 -18.19 3.38
N VAL A 206 -1.91 -19.52 3.19
CA VAL A 206 -1.56 -20.15 1.90
C VAL A 206 -2.55 -19.71 0.81
N LYS A 207 -3.86 -19.82 1.06
CA LYS A 207 -4.90 -19.41 0.11
C LYS A 207 -4.79 -17.93 -0.24
N ALA A 208 -4.61 -17.09 0.77
CA ALA A 208 -4.48 -15.65 0.63
C ALA A 208 -3.26 -15.28 -0.22
N THR A 209 -2.09 -15.83 0.10
CA THR A 209 -0.84 -15.60 -0.64
C THR A 209 -0.98 -15.98 -2.12
N ASN A 210 -1.55 -17.15 -2.41
CA ASN A 210 -1.76 -17.60 -3.79
C ASN A 210 -2.77 -16.71 -4.55
N SER A 211 -3.79 -16.17 -3.87
CA SER A 211 -4.78 -15.30 -4.50
C SER A 211 -4.19 -13.94 -4.93
N VAL A 212 -3.16 -13.45 -4.26
CA VAL A 212 -2.50 -12.19 -4.58
C VAL A 212 -1.87 -12.24 -5.97
N VAL A 213 -1.30 -13.36 -6.38
CA VAL A 213 -0.69 -13.55 -7.71
C VAL A 213 -1.69 -13.21 -8.83
N TRP A 214 -2.89 -13.80 -8.78
CA TRP A 214 -3.93 -13.57 -9.79
C TRP A 214 -4.46 -12.14 -9.78
N ARG A 215 -4.59 -11.53 -8.58
CA ARG A 215 -5.01 -10.13 -8.48
C ARG A 215 -3.99 -9.19 -9.12
N ILE A 216 -2.70 -9.41 -8.88
CA ILE A 216 -1.64 -8.59 -9.47
C ILE A 216 -1.62 -8.75 -10.99
N CYS A 217 -1.61 -9.99 -11.49
CA CYS A 217 -1.55 -10.23 -12.92
C CYS A 217 -2.75 -9.65 -13.66
N LEU A 218 -3.96 -9.92 -13.18
CA LEU A 218 -5.18 -9.54 -13.89
C LEU A 218 -5.57 -8.09 -13.65
N PHE A 219 -5.66 -7.66 -12.39
CA PHE A 219 -6.24 -6.36 -12.05
C PHE A 219 -5.26 -5.20 -12.19
N TYR A 220 -3.97 -5.42 -11.96
CA TYR A 220 -2.96 -4.38 -12.08
C TYR A 220 -2.28 -4.40 -13.44
N ILE A 221 -1.52 -5.44 -13.74
CA ILE A 221 -0.75 -5.52 -14.98
C ILE A 221 -1.69 -5.54 -16.20
N GLY A 222 -2.73 -6.38 -16.17
CA GLY A 222 -3.69 -6.50 -17.28
C GLY A 222 -4.45 -5.21 -17.56
N SER A 223 -4.97 -4.54 -16.53
CA SER A 223 -5.71 -3.30 -16.74
C SER A 223 -4.82 -2.15 -17.22
N ILE A 224 -3.62 -1.98 -16.65
CA ILE A 224 -2.67 -0.95 -17.09
C ILE A 224 -2.20 -1.21 -18.53
N PHE A 225 -1.95 -2.46 -18.90
CA PHE A 225 -1.63 -2.81 -20.28
C PHE A 225 -2.74 -2.40 -21.25
N LEU A 226 -4.00 -2.68 -20.93
CA LEU A 226 -5.14 -2.29 -21.75
C LEU A 226 -5.29 -0.75 -21.82
N ILE A 227 -5.06 -0.04 -20.72
CA ILE A 227 -5.10 1.42 -20.69
C ILE A 227 -4.08 2.01 -21.66
N VAL A 228 -2.82 1.59 -21.61
CA VAL A 228 -1.77 2.15 -22.48
C VAL A 228 -1.91 1.71 -23.94
N CYS A 229 -2.68 0.65 -24.24
CA CYS A 229 -3.10 0.33 -25.60
C CYS A 229 -4.10 1.35 -26.15
N LEU A 230 -5.02 1.84 -25.30
CA LEU A 230 -6.17 2.63 -25.72
C LEU A 230 -5.98 4.14 -25.52
N VAL A 231 -5.26 4.56 -24.49
CA VAL A 231 -5.06 5.97 -24.14
C VAL A 231 -3.66 6.42 -24.57
N PRO A 232 -3.54 7.50 -25.34
CA PRO A 232 -2.24 8.13 -25.60
C PRO A 232 -1.57 8.52 -24.27
N TRP A 233 -0.33 8.08 -24.05
CA TRP A 233 0.36 8.33 -22.80
C TRP A 233 0.57 9.82 -22.47
N ASN A 234 0.64 10.66 -23.53
CA ASN A 234 0.80 12.12 -23.45
C ASN A 234 -0.53 12.88 -23.38
N ASP A 235 -1.65 12.21 -23.13
CA ASP A 235 -2.94 12.87 -22.91
C ASP A 235 -2.85 13.76 -21.66
N PRO A 236 -3.13 15.09 -21.78
CA PRO A 236 -2.99 16.03 -20.66
C PRO A 236 -3.76 15.65 -19.41
N HIS A 237 -4.95 15.03 -19.58
CA HIS A 237 -5.78 14.61 -18.46
C HIS A 237 -5.13 13.53 -17.57
N LEU A 238 -4.21 12.73 -18.12
CA LEU A 238 -3.46 11.76 -17.31
C LEU A 238 -2.51 12.43 -16.31
N GLY A 239 -2.01 13.63 -16.65
CA GLY A 239 -1.15 14.44 -15.77
C GLY A 239 -1.88 15.14 -14.63
N GLU A 240 -3.21 15.26 -14.72
CA GLU A 240 -4.02 15.94 -13.70
C GLU A 240 -4.15 15.09 -12.43
N SER A 241 -3.81 15.68 -11.28
CA SER A 241 -3.95 14.99 -9.99
C SER A 241 -5.40 14.64 -9.69
N GLY A 242 -5.65 13.37 -9.41
CA GLY A 242 -6.99 12.87 -9.07
C GLY A 242 -7.91 12.54 -10.24
N TYR A 243 -7.51 12.82 -11.50
CA TYR A 243 -8.36 12.51 -12.67
C TYR A 243 -8.44 10.99 -12.93
N GLY A 244 -7.29 10.33 -12.95
CA GLY A 244 -7.18 8.89 -13.07
C GLY A 244 -7.30 8.34 -14.51
N SER A 245 -6.46 7.35 -14.82
CA SER A 245 -6.39 6.74 -16.16
C SER A 245 -7.62 5.92 -16.52
N TYR A 246 -8.27 5.30 -15.55
CA TYR A 246 -9.48 4.49 -15.75
C TYR A 246 -10.65 5.34 -16.23
N ARG A 247 -10.87 6.51 -15.60
CA ARG A 247 -11.88 7.47 -16.03
C ARG A 247 -11.62 7.91 -17.47
N ARG A 248 -10.37 8.32 -17.77
CA ARG A 248 -10.01 8.77 -19.11
C ARG A 248 -10.25 7.70 -20.17
N THR A 249 -9.91 6.46 -19.88
CA THR A 249 -10.15 5.33 -20.77
C THR A 249 -11.64 5.16 -21.07
N LEU A 250 -12.51 5.17 -20.07
CA LEU A 250 -13.96 5.01 -20.26
C LEU A 250 -14.57 6.18 -21.03
N GLU A 251 -14.08 7.41 -20.83
CA GLU A 251 -14.50 8.59 -21.61
C GLU A 251 -14.15 8.43 -23.09
N LEU A 252 -12.92 8.03 -23.41
CA LEU A 252 -12.48 7.79 -24.78
C LEU A 252 -13.21 6.61 -25.45
N LEU A 253 -13.66 5.63 -24.66
CA LEU A 253 -14.50 4.52 -25.11
C LEU A 253 -15.97 4.90 -25.25
N GLY A 254 -16.35 6.16 -24.97
CA GLY A 254 -17.71 6.65 -25.12
C GLY A 254 -18.71 6.07 -24.11
N VAL A 255 -18.24 5.64 -22.96
CA VAL A 255 -19.11 5.10 -21.89
C VAL A 255 -19.89 6.27 -21.25
N PRO A 256 -21.24 6.28 -21.33
CA PRO A 256 -22.02 7.36 -20.75
C PRO A 256 -21.82 7.44 -19.23
N GLY A 257 -21.63 8.66 -18.71
CA GLY A 257 -21.49 8.88 -17.26
C GLY A 257 -20.20 8.31 -16.66
N ALA A 258 -19.15 8.06 -17.45
CA ALA A 258 -17.85 7.51 -17.00
C ALA A 258 -17.29 8.22 -15.75
N GLN A 259 -17.44 9.55 -15.69
CA GLN A 259 -17.02 10.35 -14.54
C GLN A 259 -17.77 9.95 -13.25
N TYR A 260 -19.09 9.91 -13.30
CA TYR A 260 -19.90 9.56 -12.12
C TYR A 260 -19.67 8.12 -11.67
N LEU A 261 -19.58 7.21 -12.65
CA LEU A 261 -19.29 5.80 -12.39
C LEU A 261 -17.94 5.65 -11.69
N MET A 262 -16.89 6.27 -12.24
CA MET A 262 -15.54 6.16 -11.65
C MET A 262 -15.44 6.88 -10.32
N ASN A 263 -16.06 8.04 -10.15
CA ASN A 263 -16.10 8.73 -8.86
C ASN A 263 -16.77 7.85 -7.78
N PHE A 264 -17.86 7.15 -8.10
CA PHE A 264 -18.50 6.21 -7.18
C PHE A 264 -17.59 5.03 -6.84
N VAL A 265 -16.96 4.41 -7.85
CA VAL A 265 -16.03 3.28 -7.66
C VAL A 265 -14.83 3.72 -6.81
N VAL A 266 -14.24 4.89 -7.09
CA VAL A 266 -13.11 5.41 -6.34
C VAL A 266 -13.53 5.76 -4.91
N LEU A 267 -14.68 6.39 -4.71
CA LEU A 267 -15.17 6.72 -3.36
C LEU A 267 -15.37 5.47 -2.49
N THR A 268 -15.96 4.42 -3.03
CA THR A 268 -16.08 3.14 -2.31
C THR A 268 -14.72 2.49 -2.05
N SER A 269 -13.78 2.65 -3.00
CA SER A 269 -12.43 2.11 -2.88
C SER A 269 -11.63 2.83 -1.79
N VAL A 270 -11.62 4.17 -1.76
CA VAL A 270 -10.91 4.94 -0.73
C VAL A 270 -11.54 4.73 0.66
N SER A 271 -12.87 4.60 0.73
CA SER A 271 -13.58 4.30 1.98
C SER A 271 -13.16 2.96 2.56
N SER A 272 -13.13 1.91 1.75
CA SER A 272 -12.64 0.58 2.15
C SER A 272 -11.17 0.63 2.56
N CYS A 273 -10.31 1.29 1.78
CA CYS A 273 -8.89 1.46 2.10
C CYS A 273 -8.69 2.18 3.44
N LEU A 274 -9.43 3.26 3.70
CA LEU A 274 -9.33 4.03 4.94
C LEU A 274 -9.73 3.17 6.16
N ILE A 275 -10.81 2.41 6.04
CA ILE A 275 -11.24 1.50 7.10
C ILE A 275 -10.18 0.42 7.38
N SER A 276 -9.62 -0.19 6.31
CA SER A 276 -8.57 -1.21 6.44
C SER A 276 -7.25 -0.63 6.95
N ALA A 277 -6.88 0.58 6.52
CA ALA A 277 -5.71 1.32 7.00
C ALA A 277 -5.78 1.56 8.50
N HIS A 278 -6.94 2.00 8.97
CA HIS A 278 -7.19 2.23 10.38
C HIS A 278 -7.12 0.93 11.22
N TYR A 279 -7.74 -0.14 10.73
CA TYR A 279 -7.63 -1.46 11.35
C TYR A 279 -6.18 -1.88 11.49
N THR A 280 -5.41 -1.79 10.40
CA THR A 280 -4.00 -2.23 10.36
C THR A 280 -3.11 -1.38 11.25
N ALA A 281 -3.24 -0.04 11.21
CA ALA A 281 -2.49 0.87 12.07
C ALA A 281 -2.73 0.58 13.56
N SER A 282 -3.98 0.44 13.94
CA SER A 282 -4.33 0.19 15.34
C SER A 282 -3.81 -1.17 15.85
N ARG A 283 -3.85 -2.21 15.02
CA ARG A 283 -3.28 -3.53 15.35
C ARG A 283 -1.76 -3.51 15.43
N MET A 284 -1.08 -2.75 14.57
CA MET A 284 0.38 -2.60 14.63
C MET A 284 0.80 -1.88 15.92
N LEU A 285 0.15 -0.77 16.28
CA LEU A 285 0.46 -0.06 17.52
C LEU A 285 0.18 -0.90 18.77
N PHE A 286 -0.90 -1.66 18.76
CA PHE A 286 -1.22 -2.63 19.80
C PHE A 286 -0.15 -3.73 19.92
N SER A 287 0.33 -4.27 18.80
CA SER A 287 1.40 -5.28 18.78
C SER A 287 2.71 -4.71 19.32
N LEU A 288 3.09 -3.48 18.93
CA LEU A 288 4.23 -2.77 19.48
C LEU A 288 4.13 -2.62 21.01
N ALA A 289 2.95 -2.23 21.51
CA ALA A 289 2.74 -2.09 22.95
C ALA A 289 2.81 -3.44 23.69
N LYS A 290 2.31 -4.52 23.08
CA LYS A 290 2.43 -5.88 23.65
C LYS A 290 3.89 -6.33 23.83
N ARG A 291 4.76 -5.95 22.90
CA ARG A 291 6.20 -6.26 22.96
C ARG A 291 6.99 -5.32 23.87
N GLY A 292 6.36 -4.25 24.39
CA GLY A 292 7.05 -3.21 25.17
C GLY A 292 7.72 -2.15 24.30
N ASP A 293 7.46 -2.12 23.00
CA ASP A 293 8.01 -1.18 22.03
C ASP A 293 7.20 0.12 21.94
N ALA A 294 6.03 0.18 22.59
CA ALA A 294 5.18 1.36 22.73
C ALA A 294 4.60 1.45 24.15
N HIS A 295 4.02 2.61 24.48
CA HIS A 295 3.48 2.86 25.82
C HIS A 295 2.40 1.83 26.19
N PRO A 296 2.39 1.28 27.44
CA PRO A 296 1.46 0.23 27.86
C PRO A 296 -0.03 0.55 27.71
N ILE A 297 -0.41 1.82 27.62
CA ILE A 297 -1.80 2.24 27.41
C ILE A 297 -2.38 1.68 26.10
N PHE A 298 -1.54 1.53 25.06
CA PHE A 298 -1.97 1.05 23.75
C PHE A 298 -2.31 -0.44 23.70
N LYS A 299 -1.96 -1.24 24.75
CA LYS A 299 -2.37 -2.64 24.87
C LYS A 299 -3.72 -2.83 25.55
N GLN A 300 -4.36 -1.75 26.04
CA GLN A 300 -5.66 -1.84 26.69
C GLN A 300 -6.76 -2.05 25.64
N THR A 301 -7.58 -3.08 25.87
CA THR A 301 -8.71 -3.42 25.01
C THR A 301 -10.04 -3.16 25.73
N SER A 302 -11.06 -2.79 24.95
CA SER A 302 -12.44 -2.77 25.43
C SER A 302 -12.94 -4.18 25.75
N THR A 303 -14.13 -4.29 26.35
CA THR A 303 -14.83 -5.57 26.57
C THR A 303 -15.08 -6.36 25.28
N ARG A 304 -15.02 -5.69 24.11
CA ARG A 304 -15.16 -6.27 22.77
C ARG A 304 -13.83 -6.64 22.12
N GLY A 305 -12.71 -6.55 22.84
CA GLY A 305 -11.36 -6.83 22.31
C GLY A 305 -10.77 -5.75 21.40
N ILE A 306 -11.37 -4.57 21.31
CA ILE A 306 -10.89 -3.46 20.46
C ILE A 306 -9.84 -2.67 21.24
N PRO A 307 -8.63 -2.42 20.70
CA PRO A 307 -7.57 -1.64 21.33
C PRO A 307 -7.85 -0.13 21.20
N VAL A 308 -8.73 0.41 22.08
CA VAL A 308 -9.32 1.74 21.96
C VAL A 308 -8.27 2.85 21.85
N TYR A 309 -7.25 2.84 22.70
CA TYR A 309 -6.21 3.88 22.67
C TYR A 309 -5.32 3.81 21.42
N SER A 310 -5.06 2.59 20.91
CA SER A 310 -4.35 2.42 19.64
C SER A 310 -5.18 2.92 18.46
N VAL A 311 -6.49 2.70 18.50
CA VAL A 311 -7.46 3.23 17.53
C VAL A 311 -7.42 4.77 17.54
N ILE A 312 -7.58 5.41 18.69
CA ILE A 312 -7.58 6.88 18.84
C ILE A 312 -6.24 7.47 18.36
N ALA A 313 -5.11 6.92 18.80
CA ALA A 313 -3.79 7.42 18.43
C ALA A 313 -3.53 7.33 16.92
N SER A 314 -3.96 6.23 16.29
CA SER A 314 -3.79 6.06 14.83
C SER A 314 -4.65 7.06 14.04
N CYS A 315 -5.86 7.36 14.51
CA CYS A 315 -6.75 8.33 13.87
C CYS A 315 -6.30 9.77 14.05
N SER A 316 -5.69 10.09 15.19
CA SER A 316 -5.36 11.47 15.55
C SER A 316 -4.48 12.15 14.50
N ILE A 317 -3.61 11.39 13.82
CA ILE A 317 -2.74 11.89 12.75
C ILE A 317 -3.56 12.27 11.52
N ALA A 318 -4.48 11.41 11.08
CA ALA A 318 -5.33 11.71 9.93
C ALA A 318 -6.25 12.90 10.20
N VAL A 319 -6.84 12.99 11.40
CA VAL A 319 -7.65 14.14 11.83
C VAL A 319 -6.80 15.40 11.89
N PHE A 320 -5.59 15.34 12.46
CA PHE A 320 -4.67 16.47 12.53
C PHE A 320 -4.33 17.00 11.13
N ILE A 321 -3.98 16.13 10.18
CA ILE A 321 -3.70 16.52 8.79
C ILE A 321 -4.95 17.12 8.14
N ALA A 322 -6.14 16.52 8.35
CA ALA A 322 -7.39 17.05 7.84
C ALA A 322 -7.69 18.47 8.38
N VAL A 323 -7.39 18.73 9.66
CA VAL A 323 -7.52 20.07 10.27
C VAL A 323 -6.48 21.04 9.73
N LEU A 324 -5.22 20.59 9.55
CA LEU A 324 -4.16 21.46 8.98
C LEU A 324 -4.52 21.96 7.58
N ASN A 325 -5.29 21.19 6.80
CA ASN A 325 -5.72 21.60 5.46
C ASN A 325 -6.64 22.84 5.45
N PHE A 326 -7.19 23.26 6.58
CA PHE A 326 -7.93 24.54 6.69
C PHE A 326 -7.02 25.76 6.77
N PHE A 327 -5.71 25.56 7.00
CA PHE A 327 -4.75 26.64 7.13
C PHE A 327 -3.84 26.68 5.89
N ASP A 328 -4.15 27.57 4.93
CA ASP A 328 -3.42 27.64 3.65
C ASP A 328 -1.91 27.86 3.81
N SER A 329 -1.49 28.57 4.87
CA SER A 329 -0.07 28.81 5.18
C SER A 329 0.70 27.55 5.61
N LEU A 330 0.01 26.52 6.10
CA LEU A 330 0.59 25.26 6.59
C LEU A 330 0.40 24.09 5.60
N ARG A 331 -0.41 24.32 4.56
CA ARG A 331 -0.73 23.29 3.57
C ARG A 331 0.42 23.14 2.57
N PRO A 332 1.00 21.93 2.38
CA PRO A 332 1.91 21.67 1.27
C PRO A 332 1.19 21.88 -0.07
N LYS A 333 1.86 22.49 -1.05
CA LYS A 333 1.27 22.77 -2.37
C LYS A 333 0.76 21.50 -3.07
N ASP A 334 1.50 20.39 -2.88
CA ASP A 334 1.23 19.10 -3.53
C ASP A 334 1.08 17.99 -2.48
N ILE A 335 0.15 18.15 -1.55
CA ILE A 335 -0.02 17.22 -0.41
C ILE A 335 -0.22 15.77 -0.84
N LEU A 336 -0.96 15.53 -1.93
CA LEU A 336 -1.18 14.19 -2.46
C LEU A 336 0.12 13.53 -2.90
N ASP A 337 0.95 14.26 -3.63
CA ASP A 337 2.22 13.75 -4.14
C ASP A 337 3.21 13.50 -3.00
N VAL A 338 3.29 14.41 -2.03
CA VAL A 338 4.16 14.24 -0.84
C VAL A 338 3.74 13.01 -0.04
N LEU A 339 2.46 12.84 0.23
CA LEU A 339 1.95 11.67 0.96
C LEU A 339 2.20 10.38 0.18
N MET A 340 1.93 10.35 -1.12
CA MET A 340 2.12 9.17 -1.97
C MET A 340 3.60 8.76 -2.04
N ASN A 341 4.49 9.70 -2.29
CA ASN A 341 5.91 9.42 -2.45
C ASN A 341 6.56 8.98 -1.12
N THR A 342 6.23 9.64 -0.02
CA THR A 342 6.74 9.26 1.31
C THR A 342 6.28 7.86 1.70
N THR A 343 5.02 7.53 1.46
CA THR A 343 4.49 6.19 1.75
C THR A 343 5.09 5.12 0.85
N GLY A 344 5.32 5.40 -0.43
CA GLY A 344 5.98 4.48 -1.35
C GLY A 344 7.41 4.10 -0.93
N MET A 345 8.18 5.07 -0.41
CA MET A 345 9.52 4.82 0.13
C MET A 345 9.51 3.92 1.37
N ILE A 346 8.58 4.16 2.30
CA ILE A 346 8.42 3.30 3.49
C ILE A 346 8.07 1.87 3.06
N ALA A 347 7.23 1.72 2.03
CA ALA A 347 6.88 0.42 1.47
C ALA A 347 8.11 -0.39 1.04
N MET A 348 9.04 0.24 0.33
CA MET A 348 10.27 -0.42 -0.11
C MET A 348 11.12 -0.88 1.09
N LEU A 349 11.21 -0.07 2.15
CA LEU A 349 11.91 -0.46 3.38
C LEU A 349 11.23 -1.65 4.09
N VAL A 350 9.89 -1.66 4.15
CA VAL A 350 9.11 -2.77 4.71
C VAL A 350 9.42 -4.06 3.93
N TYR A 351 9.37 -4.01 2.62
CA TYR A 351 9.64 -5.17 1.76
C TYR A 351 11.09 -5.66 1.88
N LEU A 352 12.05 -4.74 2.00
CA LEU A 352 13.44 -5.08 2.24
C LEU A 352 13.62 -5.84 3.57
N VAL A 353 12.99 -5.37 4.64
CA VAL A 353 13.04 -6.02 5.95
C VAL A 353 12.35 -7.38 5.93
N ILE A 354 11.22 -7.53 5.20
CA ILE A 354 10.57 -8.83 5.01
C ILE A 354 11.54 -9.82 4.35
N ALA A 355 12.24 -9.41 3.28
CA ALA A 355 13.17 -10.26 2.56
C ALA A 355 14.37 -10.70 3.43
N PHE A 356 14.96 -9.77 4.19
CA PHE A 356 16.03 -10.11 5.14
C PHE A 356 15.56 -11.02 6.28
N SER A 357 14.36 -10.78 6.79
CA SER A 357 13.78 -11.61 7.85
C SER A 357 13.52 -13.03 7.37
N GLN A 358 12.97 -13.18 6.16
CA GLN A 358 12.73 -14.49 5.55
C GLN A 358 14.05 -15.26 5.34
N LEU A 359 15.09 -14.59 4.82
CA LEU A 359 16.39 -15.22 4.61
C LEU A 359 16.96 -15.83 5.89
N LYS A 360 16.85 -15.11 7.01
CA LYS A 360 17.35 -15.59 8.31
C LYS A 360 16.43 -16.62 8.93
N MET A 361 15.11 -16.39 8.94
CA MET A 361 14.13 -17.34 9.50
C MET A 361 14.16 -18.68 8.77
N ARG A 362 14.22 -18.68 7.43
CA ARG A 362 14.28 -19.89 6.65
C ARG A 362 15.47 -20.76 7.01
N ARG A 363 16.68 -20.17 7.08
CA ARG A 363 17.90 -20.88 7.49
C ARG A 363 17.78 -21.47 8.89
N LYS A 364 17.17 -20.74 9.83
CA LYS A 364 16.93 -21.21 11.20
C LYS A 364 15.95 -22.39 11.22
N LEU A 365 14.82 -22.29 10.52
CA LEU A 365 13.82 -23.35 10.43
C LEU A 365 14.37 -24.63 9.80
N GLU A 366 15.20 -24.49 8.76
CA GLU A 366 15.89 -25.64 8.13
C GLU A 366 16.92 -26.29 9.08
N ALA A 367 17.68 -25.51 9.83
CA ALA A 367 18.61 -26.00 10.83
C ALA A 367 17.90 -26.71 11.99
N GLU A 368 16.68 -26.27 12.35
CA GLU A 368 15.84 -26.89 13.39
C GLU A 368 15.06 -28.11 12.84
N GLY A 369 15.16 -28.44 11.54
CA GLY A 369 14.42 -29.56 10.91
C GLY A 369 12.90 -29.37 10.87
N ARG A 370 12.40 -28.13 10.99
CA ARG A 370 10.96 -27.85 11.02
C ARG A 370 10.37 -27.90 9.63
N GLU A 371 9.20 -28.50 9.51
CA GLU A 371 8.45 -28.53 8.27
C GLU A 371 7.92 -27.13 7.91
N ILE A 372 8.13 -26.73 6.65
CA ILE A 372 7.70 -25.44 6.12
C ILE A 372 6.60 -25.69 5.08
N ARG A 373 5.37 -25.30 5.40
CA ARG A 373 4.19 -25.54 4.55
C ARG A 373 4.20 -24.75 3.23
N LEU A 374 4.61 -23.49 3.29
CA LEU A 374 4.72 -22.62 2.12
C LEU A 374 6.18 -22.22 1.94
N LYS A 375 6.82 -22.74 0.88
CA LYS A 375 8.24 -22.47 0.62
C LYS A 375 8.42 -21.39 -0.44
N MET A 376 9.38 -20.46 -0.20
CA MET A 376 9.85 -19.55 -1.23
C MET A 376 10.51 -20.32 -2.37
N TRP A 377 10.20 -19.93 -3.61
CA TRP A 377 10.78 -20.54 -4.81
C TRP A 377 12.26 -20.20 -4.94
N LEU A 378 13.04 -21.15 -5.47
CA LEU A 378 14.47 -20.97 -5.76
C LEU A 378 15.25 -20.25 -4.63
N PHE A 379 14.90 -20.55 -3.38
CA PHE A 379 15.64 -20.01 -2.24
C PHE A 379 17.10 -20.47 -2.25
N PRO A 380 18.08 -19.63 -1.95
CA PRO A 380 17.97 -18.22 -1.53
C PRO A 380 18.05 -17.20 -2.69
N TRP A 381 18.21 -17.66 -3.94
CA TRP A 381 18.56 -16.80 -5.08
C TRP A 381 17.50 -15.74 -5.40
N LEU A 382 16.22 -16.10 -5.42
CA LEU A 382 15.16 -15.11 -5.65
C LEU A 382 15.04 -14.13 -4.49
N THR A 383 15.31 -14.55 -3.26
CA THR A 383 15.34 -13.61 -2.10
C THR A 383 16.47 -12.60 -2.26
N TYR A 384 17.68 -13.05 -2.67
CA TYR A 384 18.77 -12.13 -2.99
C TYR A 384 18.45 -11.20 -4.16
N GLY A 385 17.80 -11.72 -5.20
CA GLY A 385 17.36 -10.93 -6.35
C GLY A 385 16.41 -9.79 -5.95
N VAL A 386 15.43 -10.08 -5.08
CA VAL A 386 14.51 -9.06 -4.56
C VAL A 386 15.24 -8.01 -3.71
N ILE A 387 16.15 -8.44 -2.82
CA ILE A 387 16.96 -7.52 -2.02
C ILE A 387 17.80 -6.61 -2.92
N ALA A 388 18.51 -7.19 -3.90
CA ALA A 388 19.33 -6.43 -4.84
C ALA A 388 18.51 -5.45 -5.69
N PHE A 389 17.32 -5.87 -6.14
CA PHE A 389 16.40 -5.04 -6.90
C PHE A 389 15.92 -3.82 -6.09
N ILE A 390 15.46 -4.03 -4.85
CA ILE A 390 14.98 -2.93 -3.99
C ILE A 390 16.12 -1.96 -3.66
N ILE A 391 17.29 -2.48 -3.26
CA ILE A 391 18.45 -1.64 -2.95
C ILE A 391 18.91 -0.88 -4.20
N GLY A 392 19.01 -1.55 -5.35
CA GLY A 392 19.36 -0.93 -6.61
C GLY A 392 18.40 0.19 -7.01
N SER A 393 17.10 -0.02 -6.86
CA SER A 393 16.07 0.99 -7.11
C SER A 393 16.25 2.22 -6.19
N LEU A 394 16.46 2.02 -4.89
CA LEU A 394 16.71 3.11 -3.93
C LEU A 394 18.00 3.88 -4.28
N ILE A 395 19.06 3.17 -4.69
CA ILE A 395 20.32 3.81 -5.13
C ILE A 395 20.09 4.67 -6.36
N VAL A 396 19.40 4.15 -7.38
CA VAL A 396 19.10 4.93 -8.61
C VAL A 396 18.30 6.18 -8.27
N MET A 397 17.30 6.09 -7.39
CA MET A 397 16.52 7.25 -6.96
C MET A 397 17.33 8.33 -6.26
N MET A 398 18.44 7.99 -5.60
CA MET A 398 19.35 8.99 -5.01
C MET A 398 20.07 9.86 -6.07
N PHE A 399 20.21 9.38 -7.31
CA PHE A 399 20.80 10.15 -8.41
C PHE A 399 19.80 11.02 -9.17
N ILE A 400 18.50 10.93 -8.84
CA ILE A 400 17.43 11.73 -9.44
C ILE A 400 17.06 12.83 -8.45
N ASP A 401 17.31 14.10 -8.82
CA ASP A 401 17.19 15.25 -7.91
C ASP A 401 15.82 15.37 -7.25
N GLU A 402 14.74 15.09 -7.99
CA GLU A 402 13.37 15.13 -7.48
C GLU A 402 13.12 14.15 -6.32
N TYR A 403 13.72 12.95 -6.37
CA TYR A 403 13.49 11.88 -5.38
C TYR A 403 14.58 11.78 -4.32
N ARG A 404 15.76 12.35 -4.56
CA ARG A 404 16.89 12.32 -3.62
C ARG A 404 16.51 12.83 -2.24
N HIS A 405 15.82 13.96 -2.15
CA HIS A 405 15.40 14.53 -0.89
C HIS A 405 14.43 13.63 -0.12
N MET A 406 13.54 12.92 -0.83
CA MET A 406 12.57 11.99 -0.24
C MET A 406 13.26 10.72 0.28
N VAL A 407 14.21 10.16 -0.49
CA VAL A 407 15.02 9.01 -0.06
C VAL A 407 15.80 9.36 1.19
N LEU A 408 16.49 10.51 1.20
CA LEU A 408 17.25 10.97 2.35
C LEU A 408 16.37 11.25 3.57
N ALA A 409 15.24 11.91 3.40
CA ALA A 409 14.29 12.19 4.49
C ALA A 409 13.74 10.89 5.10
N THR A 410 13.37 9.90 4.25
CA THR A 410 12.88 8.60 4.72
C THR A 410 14.00 7.81 5.41
N ALA A 411 15.22 7.85 4.89
CA ALA A 411 16.38 7.20 5.51
C ALA A 411 16.69 7.83 6.88
N VAL A 412 16.68 9.16 6.97
CA VAL A 412 16.89 9.87 8.25
C VAL A 412 15.78 9.50 9.24
N ALA A 413 14.51 9.51 8.82
CA ALA A 413 13.40 9.08 9.67
C ALA A 413 13.57 7.63 10.16
N ALA A 414 13.96 6.73 9.27
CA ALA A 414 14.22 5.33 9.63
C ALA A 414 15.37 5.19 10.63
N ILE A 415 16.47 5.94 10.44
CA ILE A 415 17.60 5.97 11.36
C ILE A 415 17.18 6.53 12.74
N LEU A 416 16.43 7.61 12.79
CA LEU A 416 15.94 8.20 14.05
C LEU A 416 15.06 7.21 14.81
N VAL A 417 14.14 6.53 14.13
CA VAL A 417 13.29 5.49 14.73
C VAL A 417 14.15 4.31 15.21
N MET A 418 15.16 3.90 14.44
CA MET A 418 16.09 2.83 14.81
C MET A 418 16.90 3.19 16.07
N LEU A 419 17.40 4.41 16.17
CA LEU A 419 18.09 4.90 17.36
C LEU A 419 17.17 4.90 18.58
N GLY A 420 15.90 5.30 18.39
CA GLY A 420 14.87 5.17 19.43
C GLY A 420 14.69 3.72 19.91
N GLY A 421 14.63 2.78 18.99
CA GLY A 421 14.54 1.33 19.27
C GLY A 421 15.75 0.81 20.03
N PHE A 422 16.94 1.28 19.69
CA PHE A 422 18.17 0.92 20.38
C PHE A 422 18.18 1.42 21.83
N VAL A 423 17.76 2.67 22.06
CA VAL A 423 17.63 3.24 23.42
C VAL A 423 16.63 2.45 24.28
N VAL A 424 15.48 2.08 23.71
CA VAL A 424 14.48 1.26 24.42
C VAL A 424 15.06 -0.09 24.79
N HIS A 425 15.75 -0.75 23.86
CA HIS A 425 16.38 -2.04 24.09
C HIS A 425 17.46 -1.99 25.20
N VAL A 426 18.32 -0.98 25.20
CA VAL A 426 19.36 -0.79 26.23
C VAL A 426 18.74 -0.58 27.60
N ARG A 427 17.67 0.23 27.70
CA ARG A 427 16.97 0.50 28.97
C ARG A 427 16.33 -0.76 29.56
N GLU A 428 15.74 -1.61 28.75
CA GLU A 428 15.11 -2.85 29.23
C GLU A 428 16.13 -3.89 29.65
N ASN A 429 17.24 -4.03 28.92
CA ASN A 429 18.34 -4.92 29.33
C ASN A 429 18.95 -4.44 30.65
N ALA A 430 19.03 -3.15 30.89
CA ALA A 430 19.49 -2.58 32.16
C ALA A 430 18.50 -2.91 33.30
N LYS A 431 17.18 -2.79 33.08
CA LYS A 431 16.16 -3.16 34.07
C LYS A 431 16.20 -4.65 34.42
N ALA A 432 16.25 -5.52 33.39
CA ALA A 432 16.32 -6.97 33.59
C ALA A 432 17.56 -7.40 34.40
N ARG A 433 18.72 -6.72 34.20
CA ARG A 433 19.92 -6.96 34.98
C ARG A 433 19.80 -6.51 36.44
N VAL A 434 19.04 -5.48 36.73
CA VAL A 434 18.78 -5.01 38.10
C VAL A 434 17.85 -5.97 38.81
N GLU A 435 16.77 -6.44 38.14
CA GLU A 435 15.83 -7.43 38.69
C GLU A 435 16.45 -8.80 38.93
N GLN A 436 17.46 -9.21 38.15
CA GLN A 436 18.24 -10.45 38.41
C GLN A 436 19.23 -10.35 39.55
N LYS A 437 19.58 -9.13 40.00
CA LYS A 437 20.51 -8.90 41.11
C LYS A 437 19.81 -8.60 42.43
N ALA A 438 18.48 -8.35 42.41
CA ALA A 438 17.63 -8.19 43.61
C ALA A 438 16.93 -9.50 43.95
#